data_259924646239e0de18d0ed20e663777a
#
_entry.id   259924646239e0de18d0ed20e663777a
#
_cell.length_a   1.000
_cell.length_b   1.000
_cell.length_c   1.000
_cell.angle_alpha   90.00
_cell.angle_beta   90.00
_cell.angle_gamma   90.00
#
_symmetry.space_group_name_H-M   'P 1'
#
loop_
_entity.id
_entity.type
_entity.pdbx_description
1 polymer ?
#
loop_
_entity_poly.entity_id
_entity_poly.type
_entity_poly.pdbx_seq_one_letter_code
_entity_poly.pdbx_strand_id
1 'polypeptide(L)'
;MSGSQEIRGQISSIKNTQKITKAMEMVAASKMKKAQDQMGKARPYADKIMNVMSHLAHAHPEYESDFLKVREIKKRGYIVVSSDRGLCGGLNNNLFKVVFESVMADKEKSIDASFSLIGTKASSFFQRIGGDVICLLYTSDAADDW
;
A
#
# COMPACT_ATOMS: atom_id res chain seq x y z
N MET A 1 40.08 -33.39 9.24
CA MET A 1 39.31 -33.78 8.05
C MET A 1 37.82 -33.38 8.13
N SER A 2 37.30 -33.07 9.29
CA SER A 2 35.87 -32.69 9.51
C SER A 2 35.50 -31.35 8.88
N GLY A 3 36.32 -30.32 8.95
CA GLY A 3 36.01 -28.98 8.44
C GLY A 3 35.80 -28.85 6.92
N SER A 4 36.51 -29.70 6.11
CA SER A 4 36.31 -29.67 4.64
C SER A 4 34.95 -30.22 4.21
N GLN A 5 34.43 -31.20 4.95
CA GLN A 5 33.13 -31.81 4.66
C GLN A 5 31.98 -30.86 5.07
N GLU A 6 32.16 -30.16 6.18
CA GLU A 6 31.21 -29.13 6.66
C GLU A 6 31.13 -27.94 5.70
N ILE A 7 32.27 -27.45 5.24
CA ILE A 7 32.33 -26.34 4.24
C ILE A 7 31.64 -26.74 2.93
N ARG A 8 31.83 -27.97 2.45
CA ARG A 8 31.14 -28.47 1.24
C ARG A 8 29.63 -28.53 1.44
N GLY A 9 29.17 -28.93 2.62
CA GLY A 9 27.75 -28.93 3.01
C GLY A 9 27.18 -27.53 2.99
N GLN A 10 27.88 -26.56 3.58
CA GLN A 10 27.47 -25.15 3.58
C GLN A 10 27.40 -24.56 2.15
N ILE A 11 28.40 -24.85 1.31
CA ILE A 11 28.38 -24.40 -0.10
C ILE A 11 27.20 -24.99 -0.86
N SER A 12 26.87 -26.25 -0.66
CA SER A 12 25.70 -26.91 -1.26
C SER A 12 24.39 -26.26 -0.82
N SER A 13 24.25 -25.99 0.48
CA SER A 13 23.09 -25.32 1.07
C SER A 13 22.91 -23.92 0.47
N ILE A 14 23.97 -23.12 0.40
CA ILE A 14 23.95 -21.78 -0.19
C ILE A 14 23.56 -21.82 -1.67
N LYS A 15 24.12 -22.77 -2.44
CA LYS A 15 23.74 -22.95 -3.85
C LYS A 15 22.27 -23.31 -4.03
N ASN A 16 21.70 -24.12 -3.16
CA ASN A 16 20.28 -24.46 -3.20
C ASN A 16 19.41 -23.25 -2.84
N THR A 17 19.78 -22.48 -1.82
CA THR A 17 19.11 -21.22 -1.45
C THR A 17 19.15 -20.22 -2.59
N GLN A 18 20.28 -20.09 -3.28
CA GLN A 18 20.42 -19.22 -4.46
C GLN A 18 19.47 -19.63 -5.59
N LYS A 19 19.33 -20.92 -5.88
CA LYS A 19 18.39 -21.42 -6.89
C LYS A 19 16.93 -21.09 -6.53
N ILE A 20 16.57 -21.29 -5.25
CA ILE A 20 15.22 -20.98 -4.76
C ILE A 20 14.94 -19.47 -4.88
N THR A 21 15.89 -18.64 -4.43
CA THR A 21 15.76 -17.17 -4.52
C THR A 21 15.58 -16.70 -5.96
N LYS A 22 16.36 -17.29 -6.89
CA LYS A 22 16.22 -16.94 -8.31
C LYS A 22 14.88 -17.38 -8.91
N ALA A 23 14.36 -18.54 -8.50
CA ALA A 23 13.03 -18.96 -8.89
C ALA A 23 11.93 -18.00 -8.35
N MET A 24 12.04 -17.59 -7.08
CA MET A 24 11.13 -16.62 -6.47
C MET A 24 11.19 -15.25 -7.17
N GLU A 25 12.38 -14.81 -7.59
CA GLU A 25 12.57 -13.58 -8.37
C GLU A 25 11.81 -13.64 -9.69
N MET A 26 11.89 -14.76 -10.43
CA MET A 26 11.17 -14.94 -11.70
C MET A 26 9.64 -14.89 -11.50
N VAL A 27 9.12 -15.54 -10.46
CA VAL A 27 7.69 -15.52 -10.12
C VAL A 27 7.25 -14.12 -9.75
N ALA A 28 8.03 -13.42 -8.91
CA ALA A 28 7.74 -12.05 -8.50
C ALA A 28 7.74 -11.07 -9.69
N ALA A 29 8.70 -11.21 -10.61
CA ALA A 29 8.77 -10.41 -11.83
C ALA A 29 7.55 -10.62 -12.73
N SER A 30 7.08 -11.87 -12.88
CA SER A 30 5.87 -12.17 -13.64
C SER A 30 4.61 -11.55 -13.01
N LYS A 31 4.44 -11.68 -11.69
CA LYS A 31 3.32 -11.07 -10.95
C LYS A 31 3.37 -9.54 -11.04
N MET A 32 4.54 -8.94 -10.93
CA MET A 32 4.73 -7.49 -11.06
C MET A 32 4.34 -6.99 -12.46
N LYS A 33 4.73 -7.70 -13.52
CA LYS A 33 4.33 -7.37 -14.89
C LYS A 33 2.81 -7.40 -15.06
N LYS A 34 2.14 -8.45 -14.54
CA LYS A 34 0.68 -8.55 -14.58
C LYS A 34 0.00 -7.38 -13.86
N ALA A 35 0.51 -6.98 -12.69
CA ALA A 35 -0.01 -5.82 -11.94
C ALA A 35 0.20 -4.51 -12.69
N GLN A 36 1.38 -4.32 -13.31
CA GLN A 36 1.67 -3.13 -14.16
C GLN A 36 0.75 -3.06 -15.37
N ASP A 37 0.48 -4.18 -16.04
CA ASP A 37 -0.45 -4.25 -17.17
C ASP A 37 -1.87 -3.88 -16.76
N GLN A 38 -2.33 -4.34 -15.59
CA GLN A 38 -3.65 -3.96 -15.05
C GLN A 38 -3.72 -2.48 -14.70
N MET A 39 -2.69 -1.93 -14.05
CA MET A 39 -2.59 -0.51 -13.76
C MET A 39 -2.61 0.33 -15.04
N GLY A 40 -1.86 -0.10 -16.07
CA GLY A 40 -1.83 0.57 -17.37
C GLY A 40 -3.21 0.64 -18.05
N LYS A 41 -4.05 -0.38 -17.87
CA LYS A 41 -5.44 -0.39 -18.38
C LYS A 41 -6.36 0.55 -17.60
N ALA A 42 -6.17 0.69 -16.29
CA ALA A 42 -7.00 1.54 -15.43
C ALA A 42 -6.64 3.03 -15.53
N ARG A 43 -5.38 3.35 -15.82
CA ARG A 43 -4.85 4.71 -15.85
C ARG A 43 -5.61 5.67 -16.78
N PRO A 44 -5.92 5.32 -18.05
CA PRO A 44 -6.67 6.20 -18.94
C PRO A 44 -8.06 6.58 -18.39
N TYR A 45 -8.70 5.65 -17.68
CA TYR A 45 -9.99 5.91 -17.04
C TYR A 45 -9.84 6.93 -15.89
N ALA A 46 -8.85 6.75 -15.03
CA ALA A 46 -8.56 7.68 -13.93
C ALA A 46 -8.25 9.10 -14.47
N ASP A 47 -7.43 9.21 -15.50
CA ASP A 47 -7.10 10.50 -16.13
C ASP A 47 -8.34 11.18 -16.72
N LYS A 48 -9.24 10.42 -17.35
CA LYS A 48 -10.51 10.96 -17.89
C LYS A 48 -11.46 11.43 -16.80
N ILE A 49 -11.60 10.67 -15.70
CA ILE A 49 -12.42 11.09 -14.56
C ILE A 49 -11.89 12.40 -13.96
N MET A 50 -10.58 12.49 -13.74
CA MET A 50 -9.97 13.71 -13.19
C MET A 50 -10.23 14.92 -14.09
N ASN A 51 -10.14 14.75 -15.42
CA ASN A 51 -10.48 15.81 -16.38
C ASN A 51 -11.95 16.21 -16.28
N VAL A 52 -12.87 15.24 -16.24
CA VAL A 52 -14.32 15.52 -16.09
C VAL A 52 -14.61 16.27 -14.79
N MET A 53 -14.02 15.83 -13.67
CA MET A 53 -14.19 16.51 -12.37
C MET A 53 -13.65 17.95 -12.42
N SER A 54 -12.51 18.18 -13.06
CA SER A 54 -11.98 19.54 -13.25
C SER A 54 -12.89 20.42 -14.09
N HIS A 55 -13.44 19.89 -15.17
CA HIS A 55 -14.41 20.64 -16.00
C HIS A 55 -15.70 20.93 -15.26
N LEU A 56 -16.24 19.98 -14.49
CA LEU A 56 -17.44 20.19 -13.69
C LEU A 56 -17.24 21.28 -12.61
N ALA A 57 -16.07 21.30 -11.99
CA ALA A 57 -15.75 22.32 -10.98
C ALA A 57 -15.73 23.75 -11.56
N HIS A 58 -15.47 23.90 -12.88
CA HIS A 58 -15.37 25.19 -13.53
C HIS A 58 -16.63 25.55 -14.31
N ALA A 59 -17.50 24.61 -14.68
CA ALA A 59 -18.56 24.82 -15.67
C ALA A 59 -19.89 25.33 -15.08
N HIS A 60 -20.18 25.15 -13.81
CA HIS A 60 -21.45 25.55 -13.19
C HIS A 60 -21.27 26.19 -11.82
N PRO A 61 -21.04 27.51 -11.74
CA PRO A 61 -20.96 28.22 -10.46
C PRO A 61 -22.28 28.21 -9.68
N GLU A 62 -23.41 27.91 -10.32
CA GLU A 62 -24.75 27.87 -9.68
C GLU A 62 -25.00 26.52 -8.95
N TYR A 63 -24.30 25.46 -9.27
CA TYR A 63 -24.44 24.14 -8.63
C TYR A 63 -23.15 23.72 -7.96
N GLU A 64 -22.96 24.13 -6.71
CA GLU A 64 -21.87 23.63 -5.88
C GLU A 64 -22.22 22.26 -5.30
N SER A 65 -21.55 21.24 -5.81
CA SER A 65 -21.63 19.92 -5.19
C SER A 65 -21.13 19.98 -3.75
N ASP A 66 -21.84 19.34 -2.83
CA ASP A 66 -21.45 19.25 -1.43
C ASP A 66 -20.06 18.64 -1.21
N PHE A 67 -19.56 17.87 -2.17
CA PHE A 67 -18.21 17.29 -2.16
C PHE A 67 -17.11 18.29 -2.54
N LEU A 68 -17.44 19.38 -3.22
CA LEU A 68 -16.48 20.40 -3.68
C LEU A 68 -16.45 21.65 -2.79
N LYS A 69 -17.40 21.79 -1.87
CA LYS A 69 -17.44 22.92 -0.93
C LYS A 69 -16.23 22.92 -0.02
N VAL A 70 -15.53 24.03 0.04
CA VAL A 70 -14.46 24.25 1.01
C VAL A 70 -15.08 24.37 2.40
N ARG A 71 -14.75 23.45 3.29
CA ARG A 71 -15.23 23.40 4.68
C ARG A 71 -14.06 23.44 5.64
N GLU A 72 -14.32 23.89 6.87
CA GLU A 72 -13.37 23.72 7.96
C GLU A 72 -13.14 22.22 8.22
N ILE A 73 -11.89 21.81 8.14
CA ILE A 73 -11.52 20.40 8.32
C ILE A 73 -11.44 20.09 9.80
N LYS A 74 -12.40 19.33 10.32
CA LYS A 74 -12.43 18.84 11.70
C LYS A 74 -11.85 17.43 11.82
N LYS A 75 -12.02 16.62 10.78
CA LYS A 75 -11.57 15.23 10.76
C LYS A 75 -11.04 14.86 9.37
N ARG A 76 -9.91 14.17 9.31
CA ARG A 76 -9.30 13.71 8.05
C ARG A 76 -9.28 12.19 7.99
N GLY A 77 -9.78 11.64 6.88
CA GLY A 77 -9.70 10.21 6.60
C GLY A 77 -8.44 9.87 5.82
N TYR A 78 -7.69 8.89 6.29
CA TYR A 78 -6.51 8.34 5.62
C TYR A 78 -6.83 6.96 5.06
N ILE A 79 -6.66 6.78 3.76
CA ILE A 79 -6.72 5.47 3.11
C ILE A 79 -5.29 4.98 2.97
N VAL A 80 -4.92 3.96 3.73
CA VAL A 80 -3.56 3.41 3.77
C VAL A 80 -3.55 2.04 3.13
N VAL A 81 -2.82 1.91 2.02
CA VAL A 81 -2.67 0.65 1.28
C VAL A 81 -1.28 0.08 1.53
N SER A 82 -1.21 -1.09 2.13
CA SER A 82 0.03 -1.80 2.44
C SER A 82 0.06 -3.19 1.82
N SER A 83 1.19 -3.87 1.91
CA SER A 83 1.28 -5.28 1.54
C SER A 83 0.74 -6.20 2.65
N ASP A 84 0.30 -7.41 2.28
CA ASP A 84 -0.08 -8.44 3.25
C ASP A 84 1.13 -9.20 3.76
N ARG A 85 2.13 -9.41 2.91
CA ARG A 85 3.34 -10.18 3.20
C ARG A 85 4.54 -9.25 3.36
N GLY A 86 5.59 -9.79 3.98
CA GLY A 86 6.89 -9.11 4.09
C GLY A 86 7.74 -9.27 2.82
N LEU A 87 9.05 -9.14 2.99
CA LEU A 87 10.08 -9.22 1.93
C LEU A 87 9.98 -8.10 0.87
N CYS A 88 9.38 -6.97 1.24
CA CYS A 88 9.26 -5.77 0.40
C CYS A 88 10.23 -4.65 0.81
N GLY A 89 11.33 -5.00 1.50
CA GLY A 89 12.29 -4.00 2.01
C GLY A 89 11.64 -3.00 2.95
N GLY A 90 11.96 -1.72 2.79
CA GLY A 90 11.44 -0.63 3.62
C GLY A 90 10.08 -0.08 3.19
N LEU A 91 9.40 -0.67 2.22
CA LEU A 91 8.17 -0.11 1.62
C LEU A 91 7.13 0.27 2.67
N ASN A 92 6.70 -0.70 3.50
CA ASN A 92 5.67 -0.44 4.50
C ASN A 92 6.15 0.52 5.60
N ASN A 93 7.39 0.38 6.06
CA ASN A 93 7.94 1.26 7.10
C ASN A 93 8.03 2.72 6.62
N ASN A 94 8.47 2.95 5.40
CA ASN A 94 8.53 4.29 4.83
C ASN A 94 7.12 4.87 4.64
N LEU A 95 6.16 4.06 4.18
CA LEU A 95 4.75 4.47 4.08
C LEU A 95 4.21 4.89 5.45
N PHE A 96 4.38 4.06 6.47
CA PHE A 96 3.84 4.33 7.81
C PHE A 96 4.49 5.58 8.45
N LYS A 97 5.78 5.82 8.18
CA LYS A 97 6.46 7.03 8.62
C LYS A 97 5.81 8.27 8.03
N VAL A 98 5.60 8.32 6.72
CA VAL A 98 4.96 9.45 6.03
C VAL A 98 3.53 9.69 6.55
N VAL A 99 2.75 8.62 6.74
CA VAL A 99 1.39 8.74 7.29
C VAL A 99 1.45 9.28 8.72
N PHE A 100 2.36 8.77 9.55
CA PHE A 100 2.51 9.21 10.93
C PHE A 100 2.90 10.70 11.02
N GLU A 101 3.84 11.15 10.20
CA GLU A 101 4.24 12.56 10.13
C GLU A 101 3.05 13.44 9.71
N SER A 102 2.24 13.00 8.75
CA SER A 102 1.03 13.71 8.32
C SER A 102 -0.02 13.80 9.43
N VAL A 103 -0.24 12.71 10.17
CA VAL A 103 -1.18 12.67 11.30
C VAL A 103 -0.72 13.57 12.44
N MET A 104 0.58 13.61 12.72
CA MET A 104 1.13 14.52 13.73
C MET A 104 0.93 15.98 13.38
N ALA A 105 1.16 16.35 12.11
CA ALA A 105 0.89 17.70 11.61
C ALA A 105 -0.59 18.08 11.67
N ASP A 106 -1.50 17.13 11.46
CA ASP A 106 -2.94 17.32 11.60
C ASP A 106 -3.34 17.51 13.08
N LYS A 107 -2.74 16.73 13.96
CA LYS A 107 -3.00 16.84 15.40
C LYS A 107 -2.59 18.19 15.99
N GLU A 108 -1.49 18.77 15.50
CA GLU A 108 -1.08 20.14 15.86
C GLU A 108 -2.14 21.18 15.47
N LYS A 109 -2.93 20.90 14.42
CA LYS A 109 -4.03 21.75 13.94
C LYS A 109 -5.38 21.38 14.55
N SER A 110 -5.41 20.50 15.55
CA SER A 110 -6.63 19.99 16.20
C SER A 110 -7.56 19.26 15.20
N ILE A 111 -6.99 18.61 14.19
CA ILE A 111 -7.72 17.80 13.21
C ILE A 111 -7.60 16.32 13.62
N ASP A 112 -8.72 15.66 13.82
CA ASP A 112 -8.76 14.24 14.13
C ASP A 112 -8.44 13.39 12.90
N ALA A 113 -7.75 12.28 13.11
CA ALA A 113 -7.42 11.32 12.06
C ALA A 113 -8.23 10.04 12.20
N SER A 114 -8.78 9.55 11.09
CA SER A 114 -9.35 8.21 11.02
C SER A 114 -8.79 7.44 9.84
N PHE A 115 -8.75 6.12 9.96
CA PHE A 115 -8.03 5.26 9.03
C PHE A 115 -8.95 4.24 8.36
N SER A 116 -8.79 4.12 7.05
CA SER A 116 -9.28 3.00 6.26
C SER A 116 -8.06 2.21 5.78
N LEU A 117 -7.90 0.98 6.25
CA LEU A 117 -6.68 0.21 6.07
C LEU A 117 -6.90 -0.92 5.08
N ILE A 118 -6.00 -1.03 4.11
CA ILE A 118 -5.95 -2.11 3.13
C ILE A 118 -4.63 -2.83 3.30
N GLY A 119 -4.69 -4.13 3.57
CA GLY A 119 -3.53 -5.00 3.77
C GLY A 119 -3.17 -5.24 5.23
N THR A 120 -2.69 -6.46 5.48
CA THR A 120 -2.42 -6.99 6.83
C THR A 120 -1.35 -6.19 7.58
N LYS A 121 -0.35 -5.66 6.88
CA LYS A 121 0.74 -4.92 7.53
C LYS A 121 0.26 -3.58 8.09
N ALA A 122 -0.60 -2.85 7.36
CA ALA A 122 -1.21 -1.63 7.87
C ALA A 122 -2.13 -1.92 9.04
N SER A 123 -2.99 -2.94 8.93
CA SER A 123 -3.89 -3.36 10.01
C SER A 123 -3.12 -3.61 11.31
N SER A 124 -2.10 -4.46 11.26
CA SER A 124 -1.30 -4.80 12.45
C SER A 124 -0.57 -3.60 13.07
N PHE A 125 -0.14 -2.66 12.24
CA PHE A 125 0.59 -1.47 12.70
C PHE A 125 -0.34 -0.46 13.36
N PHE A 126 -1.42 -0.06 12.69
CA PHE A 126 -2.32 1.00 13.17
C PHE A 126 -3.19 0.57 14.33
N GLN A 127 -3.59 -0.72 14.41
CA GLN A 127 -4.28 -1.27 15.59
C GLN A 127 -3.40 -1.22 16.84
N ARG A 128 -2.09 -1.46 16.70
CA ARG A 128 -1.15 -1.41 17.83
C ARG A 128 -0.94 -0.01 18.37
N ILE A 129 -1.03 1.01 17.51
CA ILE A 129 -0.86 2.43 17.90
C ILE A 129 -2.15 3.01 18.48
N GLY A 130 -3.28 2.30 18.38
CA GLY A 130 -4.58 2.79 18.87
C GLY A 130 -5.21 3.82 17.95
N GLY A 131 -4.96 3.76 16.63
CA GLY A 131 -5.60 4.61 15.63
C GLY A 131 -7.12 4.35 15.54
N ASP A 132 -7.90 5.39 15.26
CA ASP A 132 -9.34 5.28 14.96
C ASP A 132 -9.53 4.62 13.59
N VAL A 133 -9.65 3.28 13.58
CA VAL A 133 -9.78 2.48 12.36
C VAL A 133 -11.26 2.27 12.05
N ILE A 134 -11.73 2.93 10.99
CA ILE A 134 -13.13 2.85 10.54
C ILE A 134 -13.37 1.60 9.67
N CYS A 135 -12.41 1.26 8.82
CA CYS A 135 -12.55 0.17 7.85
C CYS A 135 -11.26 -0.63 7.72
N LEU A 136 -11.42 -1.96 7.68
CA LEU A 136 -10.35 -2.93 7.41
C LEU A 136 -10.72 -3.73 6.17
N LEU A 137 -9.88 -3.65 5.13
CA LEU A 137 -10.00 -4.48 3.94
C LEU A 137 -8.77 -5.37 3.82
N TYR A 138 -9.00 -6.65 3.69
CA TYR A 138 -7.96 -7.64 3.40
C TYR A 138 -7.85 -7.80 1.88
N THR A 139 -6.63 -7.80 1.35
CA THR A 139 -6.40 -7.69 -0.10
C THR A 139 -6.54 -8.99 -0.87
N SER A 140 -6.69 -10.14 -0.27
CA SER A 140 -7.17 -11.34 -0.95
C SER A 140 -7.40 -12.48 0.02
N ASP A 141 -8.43 -13.20 -0.22
CA ASP A 141 -8.50 -14.61 0.15
C ASP A 141 -7.50 -15.37 -0.75
N ALA A 142 -6.67 -16.21 -0.17
CA ALA A 142 -5.67 -17.00 -0.92
C ALA A 142 -6.31 -17.92 -2.00
N ALA A 143 -7.63 -17.96 -2.08
CA ALA A 143 -8.41 -18.68 -3.07
C ALA A 143 -8.55 -17.93 -4.41
N ASP A 144 -8.37 -16.61 -4.45
CA ASP A 144 -8.54 -15.79 -5.66
C ASP A 144 -7.24 -15.67 -6.49
N ASP A 145 -6.17 -16.34 -6.11
CA ASP A 145 -4.86 -16.31 -6.76
C ASP A 145 -4.68 -17.39 -7.86
N TRP A 146 -5.78 -17.93 -8.43
CA TRP A 146 -5.75 -18.91 -9.54
C TRP A 146 -6.18 -18.33 -10.87
#